data_475ac47fc48dd13ac96b3759cd08c59e
#
_entry.id   475ac47fc48dd13ac96b3759cd08c59e
#
_cell.length_a   1.000
_cell.length_b   1.000
_cell.length_c   1.000
_cell.angle_alpha   90.00
_cell.angle_beta   90.00
_cell.angle_gamma   90.00
#
_symmetry.space_group_name_H-M   'P 1'
#
loop_
_entity.id
_entity.type
_entity.pdbx_description
1 polymer ?
#
loop_
_entity_poly.entity_id
_entity_poly.type
_entity_poly.pdbx_seq_one_letter_code
_entity_poly.pdbx_strand_id
1 'polypeptide(L)'
;MEEMQILVPVAVKSKLTETLKTTLLNEIGQNISRVEHDMAQLEFEANGKLAEQAKINIQAVAPLRAQYEAQKARMQQVKDKLNADKEHLEKLAIGAELNRQPMNRIVTVHVGDDMNALTGGEMLDEDGKIIAFSN
;
A
#
# COMPACT_ATOMS: atom_id res chain seq x y z
N MET A 1 -0.96 21.37 -35.49
CA MET A 1 -1.85 20.77 -34.50
C MET A 1 -2.25 21.84 -33.49
N GLU A 2 -3.54 22.06 -33.34
CA GLU A 2 -4.04 23.10 -32.43
C GLU A 2 -4.60 22.54 -31.12
N GLU A 3 -4.79 21.23 -31.06
CA GLU A 3 -5.29 20.56 -29.86
C GLU A 3 -4.53 19.26 -29.62
N MET A 4 -4.56 18.82 -28.36
CA MET A 4 -3.90 17.59 -27.94
C MET A 4 -4.69 17.00 -26.78
N GLN A 5 -4.75 15.67 -26.73
CA GLN A 5 -5.31 14.96 -25.59
C GLN A 5 -4.18 14.58 -24.64
N ILE A 6 -4.37 14.88 -23.36
CA ILE A 6 -3.43 14.52 -22.31
C ILE A 6 -4.15 13.76 -21.20
N LEU A 7 -3.37 12.98 -20.43
CA LEU A 7 -3.86 12.31 -19.24
C LEU A 7 -3.57 13.19 -18.02
N VAL A 8 -4.59 13.41 -17.22
CA VAL A 8 -4.48 14.21 -16.00
C VAL A 8 -4.93 13.36 -14.81
N PRO A 9 -4.13 13.29 -13.73
CA PRO A 9 -4.51 12.51 -12.57
C PRO A 9 -5.72 13.11 -11.86
N VAL A 10 -6.62 12.22 -11.43
CA VAL A 10 -7.81 12.56 -10.63
C VAL A 10 -7.62 11.95 -9.26
N ALA A 11 -7.68 12.77 -8.23
CA ALA A 11 -7.67 12.26 -6.85
C ALA A 11 -8.97 11.51 -6.58
N VAL A 12 -8.85 10.34 -5.97
CA VAL A 12 -10.00 9.50 -5.63
C VAL A 12 -10.07 9.39 -4.11
N LYS A 13 -11.24 9.70 -3.57
CA LYS A 13 -11.55 9.49 -2.15
C LYS A 13 -12.75 8.59 -2.04
N SER A 14 -12.77 7.76 -1.01
CA SER A 14 -13.90 6.90 -0.68
C SER A 14 -14.45 7.29 0.67
N LYS A 15 -15.76 7.40 0.75
CA LYS A 15 -16.45 7.60 2.02
C LYS A 15 -16.42 6.28 2.80
N LEU A 16 -15.96 6.33 4.04
CA LEU A 16 -15.86 5.13 4.86
C LEU A 16 -17.25 4.68 5.30
N THR A 17 -17.66 3.51 4.84
CA THR A 17 -18.88 2.83 5.26
C THR A 17 -18.51 1.66 6.16
N GLU A 18 -19.47 1.08 6.86
CA GLU A 18 -19.23 -0.12 7.66
C GLU A 18 -18.75 -1.27 6.79
N THR A 19 -19.34 -1.43 5.59
CA THR A 19 -18.93 -2.47 4.64
C THR A 19 -17.49 -2.28 4.21
N LEU A 20 -17.10 -1.06 3.82
CA LEU A 20 -15.73 -0.77 3.39
C LEU A 20 -14.75 -0.98 4.55
N LYS A 21 -15.11 -0.51 5.75
CA LYS A 21 -14.26 -0.67 6.93
C LYS A 21 -14.00 -2.15 7.24
N THR A 22 -15.04 -2.97 7.21
CA THR A 22 -14.93 -4.42 7.43
C THR A 22 -14.02 -5.05 6.37
N THR A 23 -14.23 -4.72 5.10
CA THR A 23 -13.42 -5.24 3.99
C THR A 23 -11.95 -4.87 4.17
N LEU A 24 -11.65 -3.61 4.46
CA LEU A 24 -10.27 -3.14 4.62
C LEU A 24 -9.59 -3.75 5.84
N LEU A 25 -10.31 -3.89 6.96
CA LEU A 25 -9.78 -4.54 8.15
C LEU A 25 -9.47 -6.03 7.89
N ASN A 26 -10.33 -6.71 7.14
CA ASN A 26 -10.09 -8.10 6.76
C ASN A 26 -8.85 -8.23 5.85
N GLU A 27 -8.68 -7.32 4.88
CA GLU A 27 -7.51 -7.31 4.01
C GLU A 27 -6.22 -7.09 4.80
N ILE A 28 -6.22 -6.13 5.71
CA ILE A 28 -5.06 -5.86 6.59
C ILE A 28 -4.76 -7.08 7.44
N GLY A 29 -5.79 -7.70 8.03
CA GLY A 29 -5.63 -8.91 8.84
C GLY A 29 -5.01 -10.06 8.06
N GLN A 30 -5.43 -10.26 6.81
CA GLN A 30 -4.86 -11.29 5.93
C GLN A 30 -3.40 -10.98 5.59
N ASN A 31 -3.08 -9.71 5.34
CA ASN A 31 -1.71 -9.30 5.04
C ASN A 31 -0.79 -9.48 6.25
N ILE A 32 -1.28 -9.17 7.46
CA ILE A 32 -0.54 -9.42 8.71
C ILE A 32 -0.25 -10.91 8.86
N SER A 33 -1.26 -11.77 8.67
CA SER A 33 -1.09 -13.21 8.77
C SER A 33 -0.09 -13.74 7.76
N ARG A 34 -0.09 -13.19 6.54
CA ARG A 34 0.87 -13.58 5.50
C ARG A 34 2.29 -13.21 5.88
N VAL A 35 2.51 -12.00 6.39
CA VAL A 35 3.84 -11.57 6.84
C VAL A 35 4.32 -12.43 8.00
N GLU A 36 3.46 -12.73 8.97
CA GLU A 36 3.80 -13.60 10.09
C GLU A 36 4.20 -15.01 9.62
N HIS A 37 3.46 -15.55 8.66
CA HIS A 37 3.78 -16.84 8.05
C HIS A 37 5.14 -16.79 7.34
N ASP A 38 5.39 -15.75 6.54
CA ASP A 38 6.65 -15.57 5.82
C ASP A 38 7.82 -15.40 6.79
N MET A 39 7.63 -14.68 7.90
CA MET A 39 8.65 -14.55 8.93
C MET A 39 8.97 -15.90 9.59
N ALA A 40 7.96 -16.71 9.88
CA ALA A 40 8.16 -18.04 10.45
C ALA A 40 8.89 -18.96 9.48
N GLN A 41 8.55 -18.92 8.20
CA GLN A 41 9.27 -19.69 7.17
C GLN A 41 10.72 -19.24 7.03
N LEU A 42 10.95 -17.92 7.05
CA LEU A 42 12.32 -17.38 6.98
C LEU A 42 13.14 -17.86 8.16
N GLU A 43 12.59 -17.83 9.37
CA GLU A 43 13.30 -18.29 10.57
C GLU A 43 13.65 -19.77 10.50
N PHE A 44 12.71 -20.59 10.06
CA PHE A 44 12.93 -22.02 9.86
C PHE A 44 14.02 -22.28 8.83
N GLU A 45 13.97 -21.60 7.68
CA GLU A 45 14.99 -21.72 6.64
C GLU A 45 16.36 -21.23 7.13
N ALA A 46 16.38 -20.10 7.83
CA ALA A 46 17.61 -19.54 8.37
C ALA A 46 18.29 -20.50 9.34
N ASN A 47 17.54 -21.09 10.26
CA ASN A 47 18.08 -22.03 11.24
C ASN A 47 18.68 -23.25 10.55
N GLY A 48 18.01 -23.79 9.52
CA GLY A 48 18.54 -24.92 8.75
C GLY A 48 19.80 -24.58 7.98
N LYS A 49 19.80 -23.44 7.29
CA LYS A 49 20.96 -23.00 6.48
C LYS A 49 22.16 -22.63 7.34
N LEU A 50 21.93 -21.97 8.48
CA LEU A 50 23.00 -21.64 9.41
C LEU A 50 23.64 -22.87 10.03
N ALA A 51 22.82 -23.86 10.40
CA ALA A 51 23.34 -25.13 10.94
C ALA A 51 24.16 -25.88 9.90
N GLU A 52 23.68 -25.92 8.64
CA GLU A 52 24.39 -26.55 7.53
C GLU A 52 25.73 -25.85 7.27
N GLN A 53 25.72 -24.51 7.22
CA GLN A 53 26.91 -23.72 6.95
C GLN A 53 27.95 -23.86 8.07
N ALA A 54 27.52 -23.99 9.33
CA ALA A 54 28.41 -24.18 10.45
C ALA A 54 29.26 -25.47 10.34
N LYS A 55 28.72 -26.47 9.66
CA LYS A 55 29.42 -27.73 9.42
C LYS A 55 30.45 -27.64 8.29
N ILE A 56 30.22 -26.74 7.33
CA ILE A 56 31.05 -26.59 6.13
C ILE A 56 32.13 -25.52 6.36
N ASN A 57 31.72 -24.32 6.79
CA ASN A 57 32.62 -23.19 7.00
C ASN A 57 32.06 -22.28 8.09
N ILE A 58 32.57 -22.40 9.28
CA ILE A 58 32.12 -21.64 10.45
C ILE A 58 32.25 -20.14 10.26
N GLN A 59 33.23 -19.68 9.49
CA GLN A 59 33.46 -18.25 9.25
C GLN A 59 32.36 -17.61 8.37
N ALA A 60 31.67 -18.41 7.60
CA ALA A 60 30.57 -17.92 6.77
C ALA A 60 29.24 -17.77 7.53
N VAL A 61 29.16 -18.24 8.77
CA VAL A 61 27.92 -18.21 9.56
C VAL A 61 27.51 -16.79 9.94
N ALA A 62 28.45 -15.96 10.41
CA ALA A 62 28.14 -14.60 10.85
C ALA A 62 27.61 -13.71 9.70
N PRO A 63 28.23 -13.66 8.50
CA PRO A 63 27.67 -12.90 7.38
C PRO A 63 26.28 -13.41 6.94
N LEU A 64 26.09 -14.72 6.92
CA LEU A 64 24.80 -15.31 6.54
C LEU A 64 23.71 -14.97 7.56
N ARG A 65 24.05 -15.03 8.85
CA ARG A 65 23.13 -14.64 9.91
C ARG A 65 22.73 -13.17 9.78
N ALA A 66 23.68 -12.29 9.47
CA ALA A 66 23.41 -10.87 9.28
C ALA A 66 22.43 -10.64 8.12
N GLN A 67 22.54 -11.40 7.03
CA GLN A 67 21.59 -11.31 5.90
C GLN A 67 20.18 -11.71 6.32
N TYR A 68 20.02 -12.80 7.05
CA TYR A 68 18.73 -13.26 7.54
C TYR A 68 18.10 -12.28 8.54
N GLU A 69 18.91 -11.73 9.44
CA GLU A 69 18.45 -10.73 10.40
C GLU A 69 17.98 -9.45 9.69
N ALA A 70 18.69 -9.02 8.62
CA ALA A 70 18.30 -7.88 7.83
C ALA A 70 16.95 -8.12 7.12
N GLN A 71 16.75 -9.31 6.57
CA GLN A 71 15.47 -9.69 5.95
C GLN A 71 14.35 -9.72 6.98
N LYS A 72 14.61 -10.30 8.15
CA LYS A 72 13.63 -10.35 9.24
C LYS A 72 13.25 -8.95 9.71
N ALA A 73 14.22 -8.05 9.83
CA ALA A 73 13.98 -6.66 10.22
C ALA A 73 13.08 -5.94 9.21
N ARG A 74 13.28 -6.16 7.90
CA ARG A 74 12.42 -5.58 6.86
C ARG A 74 10.99 -6.10 6.95
N MET A 75 10.82 -7.40 7.18
CA MET A 75 9.50 -8.01 7.37
C MET A 75 8.82 -7.47 8.62
N GLN A 76 9.58 -7.26 9.70
CA GLN A 76 9.05 -6.68 10.93
C GLN A 76 8.56 -5.25 10.72
N GLN A 77 9.28 -4.45 9.92
CA GLN A 77 8.84 -3.10 9.58
C GLN A 77 7.52 -3.11 8.80
N VAL A 78 7.37 -4.04 7.86
CA VAL A 78 6.11 -4.20 7.11
C VAL A 78 4.98 -4.58 8.06
N LYS A 79 5.22 -5.50 8.97
CA LYS A 79 4.25 -5.93 9.97
C LYS A 79 3.85 -4.77 10.89
N ASP A 80 4.81 -4.00 11.36
CA ASP A 80 4.57 -2.85 12.24
C ASP A 80 3.72 -1.80 11.53
N LYS A 81 4.00 -1.54 10.24
CA LYS A 81 3.20 -0.61 9.44
C LYS A 81 1.77 -1.11 9.26
N LEU A 82 1.59 -2.40 8.97
CA LEU A 82 0.25 -2.99 8.84
C LEU A 82 -0.53 -2.89 10.15
N ASN A 83 0.11 -3.14 11.28
CA ASN A 83 -0.52 -2.99 12.60
C ASN A 83 -0.91 -1.55 12.88
N ALA A 84 -0.05 -0.59 12.51
CA ALA A 84 -0.34 0.84 12.67
C ALA A 84 -1.52 1.26 11.77
N ASP A 85 -1.55 0.80 10.53
CA ASP A 85 -2.65 1.07 9.59
C ASP A 85 -3.96 0.49 10.11
N LYS A 86 -3.91 -0.73 10.66
CA LYS A 86 -5.08 -1.39 11.26
C LYS A 86 -5.63 -0.56 12.43
N GLU A 87 -4.75 -0.15 13.34
CA GLU A 87 -5.14 0.66 14.50
C GLU A 87 -5.75 1.99 14.08
N HIS A 88 -5.14 2.66 13.10
CA HIS A 88 -5.64 3.90 12.55
C HIS A 88 -7.05 3.73 11.95
N LEU A 89 -7.24 2.68 11.16
CA LEU A 89 -8.52 2.39 10.52
C LEU A 89 -9.60 2.05 11.55
N GLU A 90 -9.26 1.31 12.59
CA GLU A 90 -10.20 0.97 13.67
C GLU A 90 -10.74 2.23 14.37
N LYS A 91 -9.91 3.27 14.47
CA LYS A 91 -10.26 4.53 15.12
C LYS A 91 -11.04 5.50 14.22
N LEU A 92 -11.04 5.27 12.91
CA LEU A 92 -11.75 6.16 11.98
C LEU A 92 -13.26 6.01 12.14
N ALA A 93 -13.94 7.16 12.15
CA ALA A 93 -15.40 7.21 12.20
C ALA A 93 -15.99 6.86 10.85
N ILE A 94 -17.16 6.22 10.87
CA ILE A 94 -17.95 6.00 9.65
C ILE A 94 -18.31 7.38 9.07
N GLY A 95 -18.16 7.52 7.75
CA GLY A 95 -18.35 8.78 7.05
C GLY A 95 -17.06 9.55 6.78
N ALA A 96 -15.94 9.15 7.37
CA ALA A 96 -14.64 9.73 7.05
C ALA A 96 -14.28 9.49 5.59
N GLU A 97 -13.52 10.41 5.01
CA GLU A 97 -13.05 10.26 3.63
C GLU A 97 -11.64 9.66 3.63
N LEU A 98 -11.46 8.59 2.86
CA LEU A 98 -10.18 7.90 2.71
C LEU A 98 -9.60 8.20 1.34
N ASN A 99 -8.32 8.52 1.29
CA ASN A 99 -7.59 8.65 0.04
C ASN A 99 -7.42 7.26 -0.59
N ARG A 100 -7.75 7.18 -1.87
CA ARG A 100 -7.60 5.95 -2.66
C ARG A 100 -6.55 6.18 -3.74
N GLN A 101 -6.24 5.12 -4.48
CA GLN A 101 -5.33 5.23 -5.61
C GLN A 101 -5.91 6.16 -6.67
N PRO A 102 -5.14 7.15 -7.15
CA PRO A 102 -5.65 8.09 -8.15
C PRO A 102 -5.94 7.39 -9.48
N MET A 103 -6.89 7.96 -10.21
CA MET A 103 -7.22 7.56 -11.57
C MET A 103 -6.80 8.66 -12.53
N ASN A 104 -6.79 8.38 -13.82
CA ASN A 104 -6.47 9.36 -14.85
C ASN A 104 -7.71 9.63 -15.70
N ARG A 105 -7.84 10.88 -16.15
CA ARG A 105 -8.84 11.24 -17.14
C ARG A 105 -8.16 11.85 -18.36
N ILE A 106 -8.82 11.76 -19.50
CA ILE A 106 -8.37 12.38 -20.74
C ILE A 106 -8.94 13.80 -20.80
N VAL A 107 -8.06 14.77 -21.00
CA VAL A 107 -8.43 16.19 -21.17
C VAL A 107 -7.91 16.65 -22.51
N THR A 108 -8.78 17.30 -23.29
CA THR A 108 -8.38 17.96 -24.55
C THR A 108 -7.91 19.36 -24.25
N VAL A 109 -6.68 19.68 -24.61
CA VAL A 109 -6.07 21.00 -24.44
C VAL A 109 -5.82 21.64 -25.80
N HIS A 110 -5.89 22.97 -25.82
CA HIS A 110 -5.74 23.77 -27.03
C HIS A 110 -4.62 24.79 -26.86
N VAL A 111 -4.07 25.22 -27.97
CA VAL A 111 -3.13 26.37 -27.95
C VAL A 111 -3.85 27.58 -27.39
N GLY A 112 -3.25 28.21 -26.38
CA GLY A 112 -3.84 29.34 -25.65
C GLY A 112 -4.44 28.97 -24.30
N ASP A 113 -4.63 27.68 -24.00
CA ASP A 113 -5.10 27.23 -22.69
C ASP A 113 -4.05 27.49 -21.63
N ASP A 114 -4.52 27.75 -20.42
CA ASP A 114 -3.63 27.94 -19.26
C ASP A 114 -3.30 26.60 -18.62
N MET A 115 -2.04 26.20 -18.66
CA MET A 115 -1.60 24.97 -18.04
C MET A 115 -1.80 24.97 -16.54
N ASN A 116 -1.72 26.12 -15.89
CA ASN A 116 -1.89 26.20 -14.43
C ASN A 116 -3.34 25.99 -13.98
N ALA A 117 -4.28 26.14 -14.90
CA ALA A 117 -5.68 25.88 -14.65
C ALA A 117 -6.06 24.40 -14.87
N LEU A 118 -5.13 23.59 -15.42
CA LEU A 118 -5.37 22.17 -15.67
C LEU A 118 -5.28 21.39 -14.37
N THR A 119 -6.43 21.02 -13.85
CA THR A 119 -6.52 20.13 -12.70
C THR A 119 -7.28 18.89 -13.09
N GLY A 120 -6.89 17.75 -12.53
CA GLY A 120 -7.61 16.49 -12.74
C GLY A 120 -8.93 16.45 -12.00
N GLY A 121 -9.07 17.26 -10.97
CA GLY A 121 -10.22 17.23 -10.10
C GLY A 121 -10.14 16.12 -9.06
N GLU A 122 -11.22 15.97 -8.34
CA GLU A 122 -11.36 14.99 -7.27
C GLU A 122 -12.69 14.28 -7.41
N MET A 123 -12.69 12.99 -7.09
CA MET A 123 -13.88 12.15 -7.16
C MET A 123 -14.10 11.49 -5.80
N LEU A 124 -15.35 11.51 -5.33
CA LEU A 124 -15.74 10.85 -4.10
C LEU A 124 -16.71 9.72 -4.44
N ASP A 125 -16.44 8.53 -3.92
CA ASP A 125 -17.34 7.39 -4.03
C ASP A 125 -17.85 6.93 -2.67
N GLU A 126 -18.93 6.17 -2.69
CA GLU A 126 -19.48 5.47 -1.54
C GLU A 126 -19.88 4.07 -2.00
N ASP A 127 -19.23 3.06 -1.45
CA ASP A 127 -19.44 1.65 -1.81
C ASP A 127 -19.36 1.40 -3.33
N GLY A 128 -18.39 2.04 -3.98
CA GLY A 128 -18.15 1.88 -5.41
C GLY A 128 -18.97 2.75 -6.32
N LYS A 129 -19.89 3.55 -5.77
CA LYS A 129 -20.70 4.48 -6.56
C LYS A 129 -20.20 5.91 -6.39
N ILE A 130 -19.98 6.59 -7.50
CA ILE A 130 -19.57 7.99 -7.49
C ILE A 130 -20.71 8.84 -6.96
N ILE A 131 -20.43 9.64 -5.92
CA ILE A 131 -21.43 10.51 -5.30
C ILE A 131 -21.14 12.00 -5.48
N ALA A 132 -19.88 12.36 -5.78
CA ALA A 132 -19.52 13.76 -5.97
C ALA A 132 -18.26 13.91 -6.82
N PHE A 133 -18.18 15.05 -7.52
CA PHE A 133 -16.97 15.53 -8.18
C PHE A 133 -16.64 16.91 -7.64
N SER A 134 -15.34 17.21 -7.56
CA SER A 134 -14.86 18.56 -7.27
C SER A 134 -13.62 18.88 -8.11
N ASN A 135 -13.38 20.17 -8.33
CA ASN A 135 -12.21 20.64 -9.08
C ASN A 135 -11.07 21.03 -8.14
#